data_3a124e186b6184e41e9f71673e03bdbe
#
_entry.id   3a124e186b6184e41e9f71673e03bdbe
#
_cell.length_a   1.000
_cell.length_b   1.000
_cell.length_c   1.000
_cell.angle_alpha   90.00
_cell.angle_beta   90.00
_cell.angle_gamma   90.00
#
_symmetry.space_group_name_H-M   'P 1'
#
loop_
_entity.id
_entity.type
_entity.pdbx_description
1 polymer ?
#
loop_
_entity_poly.entity_id
_entity_poly.type
_entity_poly.pdbx_seq_one_letter_code
_entity_poly.pdbx_strand_id
1 'polypeptide(L)'
;MRFKKCLTALIVLSSVFMTFADEEERVLRLKIGDKNLKDKTMEVSADTIYSAEKGQPIPFADMIQEMAASRFIYVGETHNSFPMHQIQAKIISALYEQDRNLSVGLEMYPVTCQEILNRWSLGILPECEFIRTGHWYVNWNYNFGYYQKIFQFAKEKSLPMYGLNAPRDLISQIRMKGWEALSGEEKEMVPQPDLSHQEHRSLIRTIFESTHLPPQMKGRGLEMAFEGLYRAQSAWDETMAFYALKALEKEDGKMVVLAGSGHLLYNLGLNRRAFEKSRLPFKTVVCVAIPKDKQTIEVSRSLADYVWGIPEEEKPVFPSVGLSFKKINGLENLVVDKKPVDGVAKDGNFEKGDVVLSVDGKAFNDINELRIYLAHFNWEDEAKFLVLRDAEEIQVALKFVAEKNEKEKP
;
A
#
# COMPACT_ATOMS: atom_id res chain seq x y z
N MET A 1 17.35 -1.43 -36.93
CA MET A 1 17.71 -1.38 -35.50
C MET A 1 16.48 -1.70 -34.68
N ARG A 2 16.39 -2.91 -34.14
CA ARG A 2 15.22 -3.40 -33.39
C ARG A 2 15.34 -2.96 -31.92
N PHE A 3 14.59 -1.95 -31.50
CA PHE A 3 14.41 -1.63 -30.08
C PHE A 3 13.55 -2.73 -29.44
N LYS A 4 14.17 -3.56 -28.62
CA LYS A 4 13.50 -4.50 -27.73
C LYS A 4 12.70 -3.69 -26.70
N LYS A 5 11.37 -3.78 -26.76
CA LYS A 5 10.45 -3.26 -25.75
C LYS A 5 10.72 -3.99 -24.44
N CYS A 6 11.32 -3.31 -23.49
CA CYS A 6 11.41 -3.78 -22.12
C CYS A 6 10.01 -3.76 -21.49
N LEU A 7 9.58 -4.92 -21.05
CA LEU A 7 8.31 -5.18 -20.37
C LEU A 7 8.32 -4.47 -19.01
N THR A 8 7.60 -3.36 -18.90
CA THR A 8 7.45 -2.62 -17.64
C THR A 8 6.32 -3.27 -16.84
N ALA A 9 6.62 -4.38 -16.17
CA ALA A 9 5.74 -4.88 -15.14
C ALA A 9 5.91 -3.96 -13.91
N LEU A 10 4.90 -3.14 -13.63
CA LEU A 10 4.78 -2.40 -12.39
C LEU A 10 4.33 -3.40 -11.33
N ILE A 11 5.29 -4.14 -10.74
CA ILE A 11 5.02 -4.94 -9.55
C ILE A 11 4.85 -3.93 -8.42
N VAL A 12 3.61 -3.63 -8.08
CA VAL A 12 3.26 -2.91 -6.86
C VAL A 12 3.48 -3.93 -5.74
N LEU A 13 4.45 -3.73 -4.88
CA LEU A 13 4.75 -4.55 -3.70
C LEU A 13 3.57 -4.67 -2.72
N SER A 14 2.50 -3.97 -2.98
CA SER A 14 1.36 -3.75 -2.10
C SER A 14 0.24 -4.80 -2.20
N SER A 15 0.29 -5.75 -3.14
CA SER A 15 -0.83 -6.67 -3.39
C SER A 15 -0.51 -8.15 -3.18
N VAL A 16 0.58 -8.50 -2.51
CA VAL A 16 1.05 -9.88 -2.41
C VAL A 16 1.09 -10.36 -0.95
N PHE A 17 -0.04 -10.32 -0.28
CA PHE A 17 -0.24 -11.10 0.95
C PHE A 17 -1.53 -11.91 0.83
N MET A 18 -1.61 -12.76 -0.19
CA MET A 18 -2.57 -13.87 -0.20
C MET A 18 -1.96 -15.09 -0.90
N THR A 19 -1.85 -16.15 -0.15
CA THR A 19 -1.56 -17.54 -0.53
C THR A 19 -0.12 -17.91 -0.87
N PHE A 20 0.77 -18.09 0.16
CA PHE A 20 1.82 -19.13 0.13
C PHE A 20 2.50 -19.18 1.50
N ALA A 21 2.08 -20.10 2.35
CA ALA A 21 2.41 -20.14 3.78
C ALA A 21 3.91 -20.20 4.11
N ASP A 22 4.75 -20.81 3.28
CA ASP A 22 6.16 -21.01 3.63
C ASP A 22 7.09 -19.84 3.25
N GLU A 23 6.84 -19.15 2.13
CA GLU A 23 7.69 -18.03 1.68
C GLU A 23 7.35 -16.73 2.40
N GLU A 24 6.09 -16.49 2.72
CA GLU A 24 5.64 -15.35 3.53
C GLU A 24 6.14 -15.49 4.98
N GLU A 25 6.07 -16.68 5.57
CA GLU A 25 6.62 -16.95 6.90
C GLU A 25 8.13 -16.70 6.98
N ARG A 26 8.87 -16.85 5.86
CA ARG A 26 10.30 -16.53 5.80
C ARG A 26 10.54 -15.04 6.06
N VAL A 27 9.71 -14.14 5.50
CA VAL A 27 9.82 -12.69 5.73
C VAL A 27 9.59 -12.35 7.21
N LEU A 28 8.71 -13.06 7.89
CA LEU A 28 8.38 -12.82 9.30
C LEU A 28 9.47 -13.30 10.29
N ARG A 29 10.42 -14.15 9.83
CA ARG A 29 11.43 -14.81 10.69
C ARG A 29 12.88 -14.43 10.36
N LEU A 30 13.10 -13.31 9.66
CA LEU A 30 14.46 -12.87 9.34
C LEU A 30 15.22 -12.47 10.61
N LYS A 31 16.52 -12.78 10.64
CA LYS A 31 17.44 -12.41 11.74
C LYS A 31 18.11 -11.07 11.46
N ILE A 32 17.30 -10.01 11.32
CA ILE A 32 17.73 -8.65 11.01
C ILE A 32 17.07 -7.65 11.97
N GLY A 33 17.47 -6.39 11.94
CA GLY A 33 16.90 -5.30 12.73
C GLY A 33 17.53 -5.19 14.12
N ASP A 34 16.71 -5.09 15.17
CA ASP A 34 17.21 -4.88 16.55
C ASP A 34 18.15 -6.00 17.02
N LYS A 35 19.40 -5.63 17.32
CA LYS A 35 20.46 -6.55 17.73
C LYS A 35 20.15 -7.38 18.97
N ASN A 36 19.25 -6.91 19.86
CA ASN A 36 18.87 -7.59 21.09
C ASN A 36 17.68 -8.56 20.87
N LEU A 37 16.95 -8.40 19.75
CA LEU A 37 15.70 -9.10 19.47
C LEU A 37 15.77 -10.01 18.22
N LYS A 38 16.66 -9.75 17.28
CA LYS A 38 16.72 -10.44 15.97
C LYS A 38 16.97 -11.96 16.03
N ASP A 39 17.54 -12.44 17.13
CA ASP A 39 17.76 -13.87 17.35
C ASP A 39 16.70 -14.52 18.25
N LYS A 40 15.64 -13.77 18.58
CA LYS A 40 14.52 -14.24 19.41
C LYS A 40 13.24 -14.29 18.57
N THR A 41 12.43 -15.29 18.83
CA THR A 41 11.12 -15.47 18.22
C THR A 41 10.00 -15.42 19.25
N MET A 42 8.77 -15.30 18.79
CA MET A 42 7.55 -15.43 19.60
C MET A 42 6.44 -16.03 18.76
N GLU A 43 5.54 -16.77 19.41
CA GLU A 43 4.33 -17.31 18.83
C GLU A 43 3.21 -16.28 18.89
N VAL A 44 2.60 -15.99 17.75
CA VAL A 44 1.51 -15.00 17.63
C VAL A 44 0.22 -15.72 17.26
N SER A 45 -0.84 -15.50 18.05
CA SER A 45 -2.20 -16.00 17.79
C SER A 45 -3.13 -14.88 17.31
N ALA A 46 -4.24 -15.25 16.67
CA ALA A 46 -5.25 -14.30 16.23
C ALA A 46 -5.84 -13.49 17.41
N ASP A 47 -6.32 -12.29 17.12
CA ASP A 47 -6.97 -11.36 18.05
C ASP A 47 -6.13 -10.98 19.29
N THR A 48 -4.81 -11.09 19.18
CA THR A 48 -3.89 -10.86 20.30
C THR A 48 -2.76 -9.91 19.91
N ILE A 49 -2.41 -8.99 20.80
CA ILE A 49 -1.31 -8.05 20.63
C ILE A 49 -0.11 -8.52 21.44
N TYR A 50 1.06 -8.55 20.82
CA TYR A 50 2.31 -8.97 21.46
C TYR A 50 3.29 -7.80 21.52
N SER A 51 3.89 -7.59 22.69
CA SER A 51 5.06 -6.72 22.82
C SER A 51 6.32 -7.49 22.43
N ALA A 52 7.04 -7.02 21.43
CA ALA A 52 8.29 -7.63 20.98
C ALA A 52 9.38 -7.58 22.06
N GLU A 53 9.46 -6.47 22.80
CA GLU A 53 10.41 -6.28 23.92
C GLU A 53 10.16 -7.30 25.03
N LYS A 54 8.90 -7.48 25.44
CA LYS A 54 8.51 -8.41 26.52
C LYS A 54 8.44 -9.87 26.03
N GLY A 55 8.17 -10.08 24.73
CA GLY A 55 7.96 -11.39 24.11
C GLY A 55 6.69 -12.09 24.59
N GLN A 56 5.65 -11.33 24.93
CA GLN A 56 4.39 -11.83 25.50
C GLN A 56 3.20 -10.95 25.09
N PRO A 57 1.98 -11.48 25.20
CA PRO A 57 0.76 -10.72 24.98
C PRO A 57 0.65 -9.52 25.92
N ILE A 58 0.05 -8.43 25.41
CA ILE A 58 -0.29 -7.24 26.20
C ILE A 58 -1.71 -6.75 25.86
N PRO A 59 -2.40 -6.13 26.83
CA PRO A 59 -3.67 -5.45 26.58
C PRO A 59 -3.51 -4.27 25.63
N PHE A 60 -4.56 -3.98 24.84
CA PHE A 60 -4.60 -2.81 23.94
C PHE A 60 -4.32 -1.48 24.68
N ALA A 61 -4.91 -1.31 25.88
CA ALA A 61 -4.73 -0.11 26.68
C ALA A 61 -3.27 0.12 27.08
N ASP A 62 -2.54 -0.96 27.42
CA ASP A 62 -1.12 -0.90 27.79
C ASP A 62 -0.27 -0.51 26.58
N MET A 63 -0.54 -1.09 25.40
CA MET A 63 0.11 -0.69 24.14
C MET A 63 -0.06 0.80 23.87
N ILE A 64 -1.28 1.32 23.99
CA ILE A 64 -1.58 2.74 23.74
C ILE A 64 -0.87 3.63 24.79
N GLN A 65 -0.81 3.20 26.03
CA GLN A 65 -0.09 3.93 27.08
C GLN A 65 1.42 3.94 26.81
N GLU A 66 2.02 2.83 26.40
CA GLU A 66 3.45 2.76 26.05
C GLU A 66 3.80 3.63 24.83
N MET A 67 2.86 3.83 23.90
CA MET A 67 3.02 4.73 22.75
C MET A 67 2.94 6.21 23.10
N ALA A 68 2.44 6.57 24.29
CA ALA A 68 2.22 7.97 24.69
C ALA A 68 3.49 8.82 24.67
N ALA A 69 4.66 8.23 24.93
CA ALA A 69 5.96 8.91 24.87
C ALA A 69 6.56 9.05 23.46
N SER A 70 5.95 8.43 22.45
CA SER A 70 6.45 8.46 21.06
C SER A 70 5.96 9.69 20.33
N ARG A 71 6.80 10.21 19.43
CA ARG A 71 6.44 11.29 18.50
C ARG A 71 5.89 10.73 17.18
N PHE A 72 6.35 9.55 16.77
CA PHE A 72 5.81 8.81 15.65
C PHE A 72 5.24 7.48 16.10
N ILE A 73 4.08 7.13 15.56
CA ILE A 73 3.47 5.81 15.65
C ILE A 73 3.25 5.30 14.22
N TYR A 74 4.00 4.31 13.82
CA TYR A 74 3.88 3.68 12.51
C TYR A 74 2.94 2.48 12.59
N VAL A 75 1.92 2.45 11.74
CA VAL A 75 0.95 1.34 11.72
C VAL A 75 0.91 0.73 10.31
N GLY A 76 1.49 -0.46 10.22
CA GLY A 76 1.60 -1.21 8.97
C GLY A 76 0.29 -1.81 8.52
N GLU A 77 0.16 -1.97 7.20
CA GLU A 77 -1.03 -2.55 6.58
C GLU A 77 -0.69 -3.46 5.40
N THR A 78 -1.63 -4.32 5.05
CA THR A 78 -1.86 -4.84 3.70
C THR A 78 -3.02 -4.06 3.13
N HIS A 79 -2.84 -3.40 1.99
CA HIS A 79 -3.73 -2.35 1.48
C HIS A 79 -5.18 -2.78 1.21
N ASN A 80 -5.44 -4.06 1.07
CA ASN A 80 -6.77 -4.65 0.89
C ASN A 80 -7.27 -5.46 2.10
N SER A 81 -6.62 -5.33 3.26
CA SER A 81 -7.07 -5.98 4.49
C SER A 81 -7.95 -5.04 5.32
N PHE A 82 -9.25 -5.35 5.35
CA PHE A 82 -10.21 -4.57 6.11
C PHE A 82 -9.94 -4.57 7.64
N PRO A 83 -9.61 -5.71 8.28
CA PRO A 83 -9.27 -5.73 9.70
C PRO A 83 -8.09 -4.82 10.07
N MET A 84 -7.06 -4.75 9.22
CA MET A 84 -5.89 -3.90 9.47
C MET A 84 -6.28 -2.42 9.48
N HIS A 85 -7.14 -1.97 8.58
CA HIS A 85 -7.64 -0.60 8.56
C HIS A 85 -8.55 -0.29 9.75
N GLN A 86 -9.32 -1.27 10.25
CA GLN A 86 -10.08 -1.09 11.50
C GLN A 86 -9.14 -0.94 12.72
N ILE A 87 -8.02 -1.67 12.75
CA ILE A 87 -6.97 -1.52 13.78
C ILE A 87 -6.33 -0.14 13.70
N GLN A 88 -5.98 0.34 12.50
CA GLN A 88 -5.45 1.69 12.29
C GLN A 88 -6.41 2.75 12.84
N ALA A 89 -7.70 2.68 12.48
CA ALA A 89 -8.72 3.59 12.98
C ALA A 89 -8.87 3.53 14.52
N LYS A 90 -8.80 2.33 15.10
CA LYS A 90 -8.86 2.11 16.56
C LYS A 90 -7.66 2.74 17.28
N ILE A 91 -6.45 2.59 16.73
CA ILE A 91 -5.23 3.18 17.30
C ILE A 91 -5.30 4.71 17.23
N ILE A 92 -5.66 5.27 16.07
CA ILE A 92 -5.80 6.72 15.88
C ILE A 92 -6.82 7.30 16.88
N SER A 93 -8.00 6.69 16.98
CA SER A 93 -9.03 7.14 17.92
C SER A 93 -8.54 7.09 19.37
N ALA A 94 -7.89 6.00 19.80
CA ALA A 94 -7.41 5.86 21.16
C ALA A 94 -6.30 6.86 21.52
N LEU A 95 -5.38 7.13 20.59
CA LEU A 95 -4.33 8.12 20.79
C LEU A 95 -4.91 9.55 20.80
N TYR A 96 -5.90 9.85 19.97
CA TYR A 96 -6.57 11.14 19.96
C TYR A 96 -7.33 11.43 21.27
N GLU A 97 -7.94 10.41 21.88
CA GLU A 97 -8.60 10.58 23.19
C GLU A 97 -7.60 10.84 24.33
N GLN A 98 -6.34 10.37 24.21
CA GLN A 98 -5.28 10.68 25.18
C GLN A 98 -4.69 12.08 24.95
N ASP A 99 -4.45 12.44 23.69
CA ASP A 99 -3.81 13.69 23.31
C ASP A 99 -4.37 14.14 21.95
N ARG A 100 -5.13 15.23 21.97
CA ARG A 100 -5.76 15.79 20.76
C ARG A 100 -4.75 16.42 19.78
N ASN A 101 -3.52 16.65 20.24
CA ASN A 101 -2.45 17.14 19.40
C ASN A 101 -1.83 15.98 18.59
N LEU A 102 -2.63 15.47 17.67
CA LEU A 102 -2.36 14.31 16.82
C LEU A 102 -2.55 14.69 15.34
N SER A 103 -1.73 14.10 14.47
CA SER A 103 -1.89 14.17 13.02
C SER A 103 -1.75 12.79 12.40
N VAL A 104 -2.16 12.64 11.12
CA VAL A 104 -2.07 11.39 10.37
C VAL A 104 -1.23 11.59 9.11
N GLY A 105 -0.16 10.82 8.98
CA GLY A 105 0.66 10.75 7.76
C GLY A 105 0.22 9.58 6.87
N LEU A 106 0.11 9.82 5.58
CA LEU A 106 -0.50 8.91 4.61
C LEU A 106 0.47 8.55 3.47
N GLU A 107 0.77 7.26 3.30
CA GLU A 107 1.41 6.76 2.09
C GLU A 107 0.52 6.94 0.85
N MET A 108 -0.79 6.84 1.02
CA MET A 108 -1.79 6.81 -0.05
C MET A 108 -1.82 8.07 -0.90
N TYR A 109 -1.36 9.19 -0.36
CA TYR A 109 -1.36 10.47 -1.06
C TYR A 109 0.05 11.02 -1.26
N PRO A 110 0.35 11.51 -2.46
CA PRO A 110 1.57 12.26 -2.69
C PRO A 110 1.49 13.64 -2.02
N VAL A 111 2.63 14.20 -1.71
CA VAL A 111 2.77 15.53 -1.08
C VAL A 111 2.09 16.65 -1.87
N THR A 112 1.91 16.47 -3.16
CA THR A 112 1.21 17.41 -4.04
C THR A 112 -0.30 17.50 -3.79
N CYS A 113 -0.87 16.55 -3.03
CA CYS A 113 -2.29 16.53 -2.66
C CYS A 113 -2.59 17.22 -1.32
N GLN A 114 -1.63 17.93 -0.71
CA GLN A 114 -1.80 18.48 0.64
C GLN A 114 -3.00 19.43 0.77
N GLU A 115 -3.26 20.26 -0.23
CA GLU A 115 -4.41 21.19 -0.20
C GLU A 115 -5.75 20.45 -0.12
N ILE A 116 -5.89 19.34 -0.83
CA ILE A 116 -7.12 18.52 -0.79
C ILE A 116 -7.29 17.85 0.58
N LEU A 117 -6.20 17.36 1.19
CA LEU A 117 -6.22 16.80 2.55
C LEU A 117 -6.59 17.85 3.60
N ASN A 118 -6.07 19.08 3.47
CA ASN A 118 -6.44 20.19 4.35
C ASN A 118 -7.93 20.51 4.27
N ARG A 119 -8.49 20.62 3.06
CA ARG A 119 -9.91 20.87 2.84
C ARG A 119 -10.80 19.75 3.37
N TRP A 120 -10.33 18.48 3.27
CA TRP A 120 -11.02 17.34 3.87
C TRP A 120 -11.06 17.43 5.40
N SER A 121 -9.92 17.62 6.04
CA SER A 121 -9.80 17.72 7.50
C SER A 121 -10.64 18.87 8.08
N LEU A 122 -10.77 19.97 7.34
CA LEU A 122 -11.64 21.12 7.70
C LEU A 122 -13.13 20.87 7.43
N GLY A 123 -13.52 19.70 6.93
CA GLY A 123 -14.91 19.37 6.64
C GLY A 123 -15.50 20.07 5.41
N ILE A 124 -14.67 20.74 4.59
CA ILE A 124 -15.12 21.55 3.44
C ILE A 124 -15.62 20.67 2.29
N LEU A 125 -15.00 19.50 2.09
CA LEU A 125 -15.30 18.63 0.95
C LEU A 125 -16.30 17.52 1.33
N PRO A 126 -17.36 17.30 0.55
CA PRO A 126 -18.11 16.05 0.55
C PRO A 126 -17.21 14.88 0.13
N GLU A 127 -17.51 13.66 0.57
CA GLU A 127 -16.71 12.47 0.29
C GLU A 127 -16.53 12.21 -1.22
N CYS A 128 -17.60 12.29 -1.99
CA CYS A 128 -17.53 12.08 -3.44
C CYS A 128 -16.64 13.13 -4.15
N GLU A 129 -16.66 14.37 -3.67
CA GLU A 129 -15.80 15.43 -4.21
C GLU A 129 -14.34 15.24 -3.79
N PHE A 130 -14.10 14.81 -2.54
CA PHE A 130 -12.76 14.47 -2.05
C PHE A 130 -12.14 13.33 -2.86
N ILE A 131 -12.85 12.23 -3.07
CA ILE A 131 -12.38 11.08 -3.86
C ILE A 131 -12.06 11.51 -5.31
N ARG A 132 -12.94 12.34 -5.92
CA ARG A 132 -12.78 12.81 -7.29
C ARG A 132 -11.62 13.79 -7.42
N THR A 133 -11.60 14.88 -6.66
CA THR A 133 -10.60 15.94 -6.78
C THR A 133 -9.23 15.54 -6.22
N GLY A 134 -9.21 14.67 -5.21
CA GLY A 134 -8.00 14.05 -4.67
C GLY A 134 -7.43 12.95 -5.56
N HIS A 135 -8.12 12.62 -6.66
CA HIS A 135 -7.70 11.56 -7.58
C HIS A 135 -7.36 10.25 -6.86
N TRP A 136 -8.22 9.84 -5.89
CA TRP A 136 -7.95 8.68 -5.04
C TRP A 136 -7.55 7.45 -5.86
N TYR A 137 -8.36 7.06 -6.85
CA TYR A 137 -8.12 5.85 -7.66
C TYR A 137 -6.99 6.00 -8.69
N VAL A 138 -6.42 7.18 -8.86
CA VAL A 138 -5.20 7.40 -9.63
C VAL A 138 -3.98 7.31 -8.74
N ASN A 139 -4.04 7.94 -7.54
CA ASN A 139 -2.96 7.91 -6.56
C ASN A 139 -2.92 6.57 -5.80
N TRP A 140 -4.09 5.98 -5.51
CA TRP A 140 -4.22 4.76 -4.72
C TRP A 140 -5.27 3.82 -5.34
N ASN A 141 -4.85 2.66 -5.80
CA ASN A 141 -5.69 1.76 -6.61
C ASN A 141 -6.57 0.82 -5.77
N TYR A 142 -6.77 1.11 -4.48
CA TYR A 142 -7.61 0.32 -3.58
C TYR A 142 -8.92 1.02 -3.30
N ASN A 143 -9.99 0.25 -3.00
CA ASN A 143 -11.28 0.81 -2.69
C ASN A 143 -11.19 1.75 -1.47
N PHE A 144 -11.76 2.96 -1.60
CA PHE A 144 -11.76 3.96 -0.53
C PHE A 144 -12.45 3.45 0.74
N GLY A 145 -13.40 2.54 0.60
CA GLY A 145 -14.10 1.91 1.72
C GLY A 145 -13.19 1.26 2.77
N TYR A 146 -12.00 0.80 2.39
CA TYR A 146 -11.00 0.30 3.36
C TYR A 146 -10.59 1.39 4.35
N TYR A 147 -10.42 2.62 3.89
CA TYR A 147 -9.88 3.76 4.63
C TYR A 147 -10.97 4.71 5.15
N GLN A 148 -12.22 4.55 4.73
CA GLN A 148 -13.31 5.49 4.95
C GLN A 148 -13.45 5.88 6.43
N LYS A 149 -13.37 4.92 7.35
CA LYS A 149 -13.48 5.18 8.81
C LYS A 149 -12.38 6.11 9.32
N ILE A 150 -11.16 5.96 8.81
CA ILE A 150 -10.00 6.81 9.19
C ILE A 150 -10.23 8.23 8.68
N PHE A 151 -10.60 8.37 7.41
CA PHE A 151 -10.86 9.68 6.80
C PHE A 151 -12.06 10.39 7.43
N GLN A 152 -13.15 9.67 7.72
CA GLN A 152 -14.32 10.24 8.41
C GLN A 152 -13.96 10.71 9.81
N PHE A 153 -13.22 9.91 10.61
CA PHE A 153 -12.73 10.31 11.92
C PHE A 153 -11.88 11.58 11.84
N ALA A 154 -10.96 11.65 10.88
CA ALA A 154 -10.13 12.84 10.69
C ALA A 154 -10.97 14.09 10.36
N LYS A 155 -11.98 13.96 9.51
CA LYS A 155 -12.93 15.04 9.19
C LYS A 155 -13.75 15.47 10.40
N GLU A 156 -14.32 14.52 11.15
CA GLU A 156 -15.13 14.81 12.35
C GLU A 156 -14.36 15.50 13.46
N LYS A 157 -13.08 15.17 13.61
CA LYS A 157 -12.20 15.74 14.65
C LYS A 157 -11.34 16.90 14.15
N SER A 158 -11.47 17.30 12.89
CA SER A 158 -10.60 18.27 12.22
C SER A 158 -9.11 17.87 12.38
N LEU A 159 -8.82 16.57 12.32
CA LEU A 159 -7.49 16.00 12.52
C LEU A 159 -6.62 16.27 11.29
N PRO A 160 -5.46 16.93 11.42
CA PRO A 160 -4.57 17.19 10.30
C PRO A 160 -4.14 15.89 9.63
N MET A 161 -4.21 15.85 8.29
CA MET A 161 -3.73 14.75 7.47
C MET A 161 -2.64 15.24 6.52
N TYR A 162 -1.59 14.45 6.36
CA TYR A 162 -0.44 14.79 5.53
C TYR A 162 -0.18 13.72 4.47
N GLY A 163 -0.12 14.13 3.19
CA GLY A 163 0.39 13.28 2.13
C GLY A 163 1.91 13.17 2.23
N LEU A 164 2.42 11.96 2.35
CA LEU A 164 3.85 11.74 2.58
C LEU A 164 4.58 11.24 1.33
N ASN A 165 3.85 10.68 0.37
CA ASN A 165 4.45 9.97 -0.75
C ASN A 165 5.00 10.92 -1.83
N ALA A 166 5.92 10.40 -2.63
CA ALA A 166 6.36 11.04 -3.86
C ALA A 166 5.34 10.85 -4.98
N PRO A 167 5.25 11.77 -5.96
CA PRO A 167 4.53 11.51 -7.20
C PRO A 167 5.02 10.24 -7.89
N ARG A 168 4.07 9.44 -8.39
CA ARG A 168 4.35 8.09 -8.95
C ARG A 168 5.27 8.10 -10.17
N ASP A 169 5.19 9.12 -10.99
CA ASP A 169 6.04 9.30 -12.17
C ASP A 169 7.50 9.47 -11.79
N LEU A 170 7.80 10.23 -10.72
CA LEU A 170 9.16 10.41 -10.21
C LEU A 170 9.74 9.09 -9.68
N ILE A 171 8.94 8.33 -8.92
CA ILE A 171 9.35 7.00 -8.47
C ILE A 171 9.57 6.04 -9.63
N SER A 172 8.71 6.07 -10.65
CA SER A 172 8.89 5.28 -11.86
C SER A 172 10.19 5.64 -12.60
N GLN A 173 10.52 6.93 -12.67
CA GLN A 173 11.77 7.41 -13.24
C GLN A 173 13.00 6.93 -12.44
N ILE A 174 12.96 7.03 -11.09
CA ILE A 174 14.01 6.52 -10.20
C ILE A 174 14.17 5.02 -10.36
N ARG A 175 13.08 4.26 -10.40
CA ARG A 175 13.11 2.83 -10.62
C ARG A 175 13.87 2.44 -11.88
N MET A 176 13.59 3.13 -12.98
CA MET A 176 14.16 2.79 -14.29
C MET A 176 15.57 3.34 -14.50
N LYS A 177 15.85 4.56 -14.04
CA LYS A 177 17.04 5.33 -14.42
C LYS A 177 17.91 5.74 -13.23
N GLY A 178 17.43 5.59 -12.00
CA GLY A 178 18.07 6.10 -10.78
C GLY A 178 17.69 7.54 -10.45
N TRP A 179 17.97 7.94 -9.22
CA TRP A 179 17.66 9.28 -8.68
C TRP A 179 18.40 10.40 -9.44
N GLU A 180 19.59 10.13 -9.95
CA GLU A 180 20.39 11.09 -10.71
C GLU A 180 19.70 11.58 -12.01
N ALA A 181 18.74 10.82 -12.52
CA ALA A 181 17.97 11.17 -13.71
C ALA A 181 16.86 12.21 -13.47
N LEU A 182 16.60 12.58 -12.21
CA LEU A 182 15.67 13.64 -11.86
C LEU A 182 16.23 15.02 -12.18
N SER A 183 15.35 15.97 -12.56
CA SER A 183 15.69 17.39 -12.68
C SER A 183 15.99 18.03 -11.32
N GLY A 184 16.44 19.27 -11.29
CA GLY A 184 16.70 20.00 -10.05
C GLY A 184 15.45 20.14 -9.19
N GLU A 185 14.33 20.56 -9.77
CA GLU A 185 13.05 20.72 -9.08
C GLU A 185 12.49 19.37 -8.57
N GLU A 186 12.63 18.30 -9.35
CA GLU A 186 12.22 16.96 -8.93
C GLU A 186 13.07 16.42 -7.78
N LYS A 187 14.36 16.76 -7.72
CA LYS A 187 15.27 16.42 -6.61
C LYS A 187 14.94 17.16 -5.32
N GLU A 188 14.38 18.36 -5.41
CA GLU A 188 13.86 19.07 -4.22
C GLU A 188 12.63 18.38 -3.65
N MET A 189 11.82 17.74 -4.50
CA MET A 189 10.62 17.01 -4.10
C MET A 189 10.92 15.61 -3.58
N VAL A 190 11.91 14.92 -4.16
CA VAL A 190 12.30 13.56 -3.79
C VAL A 190 13.73 13.56 -3.28
N PRO A 191 13.97 13.50 -1.97
CA PRO A 191 15.32 13.45 -1.40
C PRO A 191 16.10 12.25 -1.92
N GLN A 192 17.43 12.39 -2.00
CA GLN A 192 18.29 11.30 -2.44
C GLN A 192 18.20 10.10 -1.49
N PRO A 193 17.79 8.92 -2.00
CA PRO A 193 17.65 7.75 -1.15
C PRO A 193 19.01 7.14 -0.77
N ASP A 194 19.16 6.77 0.51
CA ASP A 194 20.26 5.93 0.94
C ASP A 194 20.01 4.47 0.51
N LEU A 195 20.91 3.94 -0.30
CA LEU A 195 20.89 2.56 -0.82
C LEU A 195 21.91 1.64 -0.12
N SER A 196 22.66 2.15 0.85
CA SER A 196 23.79 1.45 1.45
C SER A 196 23.42 0.44 2.54
N HIS A 197 22.19 0.52 3.10
CA HIS A 197 21.78 -0.28 4.24
C HIS A 197 21.53 -1.75 3.88
N GLN A 198 22.43 -2.63 4.29
CA GLN A 198 22.44 -4.03 3.86
C GLN A 198 21.26 -4.86 4.39
N GLU A 199 20.85 -4.65 5.65
CA GLU A 199 19.70 -5.40 6.20
C GLU A 199 18.38 -4.98 5.55
N HIS A 200 18.18 -3.68 5.25
CA HIS A 200 17.02 -3.21 4.49
C HIS A 200 17.03 -3.82 3.07
N ARG A 201 18.19 -3.83 2.41
CA ARG A 201 18.34 -4.46 1.10
C ARG A 201 18.01 -5.95 1.14
N SER A 202 18.46 -6.66 2.19
CA SER A 202 18.16 -8.07 2.39
C SER A 202 16.67 -8.32 2.61
N LEU A 203 16.01 -7.49 3.42
CA LEU A 203 14.56 -7.52 3.63
C LEU A 203 13.80 -7.39 2.30
N ILE A 204 14.08 -6.32 1.55
CA ILE A 204 13.39 -6.06 0.27
C ILE A 204 13.70 -7.16 -0.76
N ARG A 205 14.89 -7.75 -0.73
CA ARG A 205 15.22 -8.93 -1.56
C ARG A 205 14.34 -10.12 -1.18
N THR A 206 14.20 -10.42 0.09
CA THR A 206 13.35 -11.55 0.54
C THR A 206 11.90 -11.33 0.14
N ILE A 207 11.37 -10.11 0.33
CA ILE A 207 10.01 -9.75 -0.12
C ILE A 207 9.89 -9.89 -1.64
N PHE A 208 10.88 -9.43 -2.41
CA PHE A 208 10.87 -9.54 -3.87
C PHE A 208 10.88 -11.00 -4.35
N GLU A 209 11.67 -11.85 -3.70
CA GLU A 209 11.76 -13.28 -4.03
C GLU A 209 10.50 -14.06 -3.64
N SER A 210 9.75 -13.62 -2.62
CA SER A 210 8.46 -14.21 -2.24
C SER A 210 7.32 -13.82 -3.19
N THR A 211 7.52 -12.83 -4.07
CA THR A 211 6.51 -12.50 -5.08
C THR A 211 6.56 -13.49 -6.25
N HIS A 212 5.40 -13.70 -6.91
CA HIS A 212 5.34 -14.55 -8.11
C HIS A 212 6.08 -13.88 -9.26
N LEU A 213 7.34 -14.23 -9.40
CA LEU A 213 8.17 -13.79 -10.52
C LEU A 213 7.86 -14.64 -11.75
N PRO A 214 7.74 -14.02 -12.95
CA PRO A 214 7.58 -14.78 -14.19
C PRO A 214 8.70 -15.82 -14.30
N PRO A 215 8.42 -17.10 -14.60
CA PRO A 215 9.43 -18.16 -14.68
C PRO A 215 10.59 -17.88 -15.64
N GLN A 216 10.37 -16.97 -16.60
CA GLN A 216 11.36 -16.53 -17.58
C GLN A 216 12.32 -15.46 -17.03
N MET A 217 11.98 -14.84 -15.89
CA MET A 217 12.79 -13.80 -15.27
C MET A 217 13.90 -14.45 -14.41
N LYS A 218 15.06 -14.65 -15.02
CA LYS A 218 16.22 -15.30 -14.38
C LYS A 218 17.51 -14.51 -14.63
N GLY A 219 18.53 -14.76 -13.82
CA GLY A 219 19.87 -14.21 -13.99
C GLY A 219 19.89 -12.68 -14.00
N ARG A 220 20.58 -12.08 -14.98
CA ARG A 220 20.76 -10.62 -15.08
C ARG A 220 19.45 -9.84 -15.13
N GLY A 221 18.40 -10.40 -15.73
CA GLY A 221 17.08 -9.73 -15.81
C GLY A 221 16.41 -9.62 -14.44
N LEU A 222 16.51 -10.68 -13.63
CA LEU A 222 16.02 -10.69 -12.25
C LEU A 222 16.75 -9.65 -11.38
N GLU A 223 18.08 -9.60 -11.50
CA GLU A 223 18.90 -8.65 -10.75
C GLU A 223 18.58 -7.20 -11.12
N MET A 224 18.44 -6.90 -12.40
CA MET A 224 18.04 -5.55 -12.85
C MET A 224 16.63 -5.16 -12.34
N ALA A 225 15.69 -6.10 -12.28
CA ALA A 225 14.35 -5.87 -11.75
C ALA A 225 14.40 -5.57 -10.25
N PHE A 226 15.16 -6.34 -9.49
CA PHE A 226 15.38 -6.11 -8.07
C PHE A 226 16.04 -4.76 -7.80
N GLU A 227 17.13 -4.42 -8.51
CA GLU A 227 17.79 -3.13 -8.34
C GLU A 227 16.85 -1.95 -8.59
N GLY A 228 16.01 -2.05 -9.62
CA GLY A 228 15.00 -1.06 -9.90
C GLY A 228 13.98 -0.94 -8.76
N LEU A 229 13.52 -2.09 -8.26
CA LEU A 229 12.59 -2.15 -7.14
C LEU A 229 13.19 -1.54 -5.87
N TYR A 230 14.42 -1.93 -5.52
CA TYR A 230 15.09 -1.46 -4.32
C TYR A 230 15.33 0.07 -4.34
N ARG A 231 15.67 0.64 -5.52
CA ARG A 231 15.74 2.10 -5.70
C ARG A 231 14.39 2.77 -5.45
N ALA A 232 13.31 2.22 -6.01
CA ALA A 232 11.98 2.76 -5.82
C ALA A 232 11.53 2.70 -4.35
N GLN A 233 11.69 1.54 -3.71
CA GLN A 233 11.34 1.34 -2.30
C GLN A 233 12.11 2.31 -1.40
N SER A 234 13.42 2.44 -1.63
CA SER A 234 14.26 3.35 -0.85
C SER A 234 13.89 4.82 -1.08
N ALA A 235 13.47 5.20 -2.30
CA ALA A 235 13.02 6.56 -2.60
C ALA A 235 11.65 6.86 -1.94
N TRP A 236 10.74 5.91 -1.92
CA TRP A 236 9.48 6.03 -1.18
C TRP A 236 9.74 6.23 0.31
N ASP A 237 10.52 5.35 0.94
CA ASP A 237 10.85 5.41 2.36
C ASP A 237 11.52 6.74 2.73
N GLU A 238 12.47 7.20 1.90
CA GLU A 238 13.19 8.44 2.11
C GLU A 238 12.28 9.65 2.03
N THR A 239 11.39 9.67 1.01
CA THR A 239 10.45 10.77 0.80
C THR A 239 9.42 10.83 1.92
N MET A 240 8.83 9.69 2.28
CA MET A 240 7.85 9.64 3.36
C MET A 240 8.46 10.05 4.71
N ALA A 241 9.70 9.62 5.00
CA ALA A 241 10.41 10.03 6.20
C ALA A 241 10.67 11.55 6.23
N PHE A 242 11.11 12.11 5.11
CA PHE A 242 11.38 13.54 4.98
C PHE A 242 10.13 14.40 5.20
N TYR A 243 9.02 14.05 4.55
CA TYR A 243 7.78 14.83 4.69
C TYR A 243 7.05 14.58 6.00
N ALA A 244 7.17 13.40 6.61
CA ALA A 244 6.68 13.15 7.97
C ALA A 244 7.41 14.03 8.99
N LEU A 245 8.72 14.16 8.89
CA LEU A 245 9.52 15.08 9.73
C LEU A 245 9.13 16.52 9.49
N LYS A 246 9.07 16.96 8.22
CA LYS A 246 8.70 18.32 7.85
C LYS A 246 7.28 18.72 8.29
N ALA A 247 6.35 17.77 8.28
CA ALA A 247 5.00 17.97 8.79
C ALA A 247 5.02 18.13 10.32
N LEU A 248 5.77 17.27 11.03
CA LEU A 248 5.85 17.30 12.48
C LEU A 248 6.63 18.53 13.04
N GLU A 249 7.48 19.18 12.24
CA GLU A 249 8.09 20.47 12.60
C GLU A 249 7.05 21.59 12.81
N LYS A 250 5.87 21.46 12.19
CA LYS A 250 4.76 22.40 12.31
C LYS A 250 3.77 22.04 13.43
N GLU A 251 3.95 20.87 14.03
CA GLU A 251 3.04 20.29 15.00
C GLU A 251 3.82 19.91 16.28
N ASP A 252 3.38 20.41 17.41
CA ASP A 252 3.98 20.01 18.72
C ASP A 252 3.53 18.62 19.18
N GLY A 253 2.65 17.98 18.42
CA GLY A 253 2.00 16.73 18.76
C GLY A 253 2.72 15.48 18.27
N LYS A 254 1.92 14.45 18.02
CA LYS A 254 2.32 13.14 17.51
C LYS A 254 1.79 12.95 16.08
N MET A 255 2.45 12.07 15.35
CA MET A 255 1.95 11.63 14.04
C MET A 255 1.76 10.12 14.03
N VAL A 256 0.56 9.67 13.65
CA VAL A 256 0.32 8.28 13.25
C VAL A 256 0.57 8.18 11.75
N VAL A 257 1.53 7.36 11.35
CA VAL A 257 1.86 7.15 9.94
C VAL A 257 1.30 5.81 9.49
N LEU A 258 0.46 5.86 8.43
CA LEU A 258 -0.15 4.70 7.81
C LEU A 258 0.61 4.38 6.53
N ALA A 259 1.18 3.18 6.47
CA ALA A 259 1.94 2.71 5.32
C ALA A 259 1.87 1.19 5.18
N GLY A 260 2.08 0.69 3.97
CA GLY A 260 2.24 -0.73 3.73
C GLY A 260 3.33 -1.32 4.63
N SER A 261 3.08 -2.50 5.19
CA SER A 261 4.01 -3.14 6.14
C SER A 261 5.43 -3.26 5.60
N GLY A 262 5.61 -3.44 4.29
CA GLY A 262 6.93 -3.49 3.64
C GLY A 262 7.82 -2.26 3.87
N HIS A 263 7.24 -1.10 4.20
CA HIS A 263 7.94 0.14 4.55
C HIS A 263 8.37 0.22 6.03
N LEU A 264 7.87 -0.70 6.87
CA LEU A 264 7.99 -0.60 8.33
C LEU A 264 8.66 -1.81 8.99
N LEU A 265 8.61 -2.98 8.34
CA LEU A 265 9.12 -4.24 8.90
C LEU A 265 10.56 -4.09 9.41
N TYR A 266 10.82 -4.71 10.57
CA TYR A 266 12.12 -4.74 11.23
C TYR A 266 12.66 -3.34 11.63
N ASN A 267 11.81 -2.32 11.56
CA ASN A 267 12.21 -0.92 11.74
C ASN A 267 13.35 -0.50 10.79
N LEU A 268 13.34 -0.98 9.53
CA LEU A 268 14.43 -0.78 8.57
C LEU A 268 14.12 0.19 7.42
N GLY A 269 12.85 0.51 7.18
CA GLY A 269 12.41 1.36 6.06
C GLY A 269 12.23 2.83 6.46
N LEU A 270 11.03 3.34 6.26
CA LEU A 270 10.57 4.69 6.56
C LEU A 270 10.87 5.11 8.02
N ASN A 271 10.52 4.27 8.98
CA ASN A 271 10.68 4.51 10.42
C ASN A 271 12.15 4.69 10.83
N ARG A 272 13.07 3.84 10.31
CA ARG A 272 14.51 4.00 10.52
C ARG A 272 15.01 5.34 9.97
N ARG A 273 14.63 5.67 8.72
CA ARG A 273 15.09 6.90 8.05
C ARG A 273 14.66 8.16 8.80
N ALA A 274 13.43 8.19 9.28
CA ALA A 274 12.94 9.28 10.10
C ALA A 274 13.71 9.37 11.44
N PHE A 275 13.94 8.23 12.12
CA PHE A 275 14.68 8.19 13.37
C PHE A 275 16.15 8.59 13.22
N GLU A 276 16.85 8.13 12.20
CA GLU A 276 18.26 8.47 11.96
C GLU A 276 18.47 9.98 11.80
N LYS A 277 17.50 10.69 11.18
CA LYS A 277 17.55 12.12 10.95
C LYS A 277 17.15 12.97 12.16
N SER A 278 16.19 12.50 12.96
CA SER A 278 15.58 13.32 14.01
C SER A 278 15.87 12.86 15.42
N ARG A 279 16.17 11.57 15.61
CA ARG A 279 16.25 10.89 16.91
C ARG A 279 14.95 10.97 17.73
N LEU A 280 13.84 11.32 17.10
CA LEU A 280 12.54 11.34 17.75
C LEU A 280 12.07 9.91 18.07
N PRO A 281 11.55 9.68 19.31
CA PRO A 281 11.09 8.35 19.71
C PRO A 281 9.89 7.91 18.86
N PHE A 282 9.88 6.64 18.52
CA PHE A 282 8.79 6.06 17.76
C PHE A 282 8.40 4.66 18.25
N LYS A 283 7.23 4.19 17.81
CA LYS A 283 6.76 2.81 17.96
C LYS A 283 6.15 2.34 16.65
N THR A 284 6.32 1.07 16.35
CA THR A 284 5.79 0.42 15.14
C THR A 284 4.84 -0.71 15.52
N VAL A 285 3.67 -0.73 14.89
CA VAL A 285 2.68 -1.82 14.95
C VAL A 285 2.60 -2.48 13.59
N VAL A 286 2.72 -3.79 13.55
CA VAL A 286 2.51 -4.59 12.35
C VAL A 286 1.45 -5.65 12.64
N CYS A 287 0.49 -5.79 11.73
CA CYS A 287 -0.47 -6.89 11.80
C CYS A 287 0.04 -8.10 11.02
N VAL A 288 -0.23 -9.29 11.54
CA VAL A 288 0.13 -10.56 10.91
C VAL A 288 -1.10 -11.45 10.83
N ALA A 289 -1.43 -11.92 9.62
CA ALA A 289 -2.55 -12.82 9.41
C ALA A 289 -2.20 -14.24 9.89
N ILE A 290 -3.07 -14.83 10.70
CA ILE A 290 -2.93 -16.19 11.20
C ILE A 290 -3.76 -17.09 10.29
N PRO A 291 -3.16 -18.04 9.56
CA PRO A 291 -3.85 -18.99 8.71
C PRO A 291 -4.90 -19.77 9.48
N LYS A 292 -6.04 -20.09 8.83
CA LYS A 292 -7.16 -20.79 9.48
C LYS A 292 -6.83 -22.18 10.01
N ASP A 293 -5.84 -22.82 9.41
CA ASP A 293 -5.34 -24.15 9.79
C ASP A 293 -4.28 -24.11 10.89
N LYS A 294 -3.88 -22.89 11.35
CA LYS A 294 -2.88 -22.69 12.40
C LYS A 294 -3.49 -21.99 13.63
N GLN A 295 -3.04 -22.37 14.81
CA GLN A 295 -3.38 -21.66 16.05
C GLN A 295 -2.47 -20.46 16.27
N THR A 296 -1.20 -20.61 15.89
CA THR A 296 -0.17 -19.58 16.01
C THR A 296 0.75 -19.61 14.81
N ILE A 297 1.48 -18.52 14.62
CA ILE A 297 2.65 -18.48 13.74
C ILE A 297 3.85 -17.92 14.50
N GLU A 298 5.01 -18.43 14.17
CA GLU A 298 6.27 -17.94 14.73
C GLU A 298 6.75 -16.71 13.97
N VAL A 299 7.10 -15.64 14.71
CA VAL A 299 7.65 -14.41 14.14
C VAL A 299 8.91 -13.98 14.89
N SER A 300 9.81 -13.27 14.20
CA SER A 300 10.94 -12.62 14.83
C SER A 300 10.46 -11.51 15.79
N ARG A 301 11.04 -11.44 16.99
CA ARG A 301 10.77 -10.34 17.92
C ARG A 301 11.30 -8.99 17.42
N SER A 302 12.19 -9.00 16.44
CA SER A 302 12.68 -7.79 15.78
C SER A 302 11.74 -7.25 14.70
N LEU A 303 10.62 -7.94 14.40
CA LEU A 303 9.71 -7.62 13.30
C LEU A 303 9.10 -6.21 13.42
N ALA A 304 8.66 -5.83 14.63
CA ALA A 304 8.12 -4.52 14.98
C ALA A 304 8.12 -4.38 16.53
N ASP A 305 7.81 -3.21 17.08
CA ASP A 305 7.64 -3.04 18.54
C ASP A 305 6.42 -3.82 19.06
N TYR A 306 5.34 -3.82 18.26
CA TYR A 306 4.13 -4.57 18.52
C TYR A 306 3.70 -5.38 17.31
N VAL A 307 3.36 -6.64 17.53
CA VAL A 307 2.78 -7.51 16.51
C VAL A 307 1.36 -7.84 16.90
N TRP A 308 0.41 -7.55 16.02
CA TRP A 308 -1.00 -7.83 16.23
C TRP A 308 -1.44 -8.97 15.32
N GLY A 309 -1.71 -10.15 15.91
CA GLY A 309 -2.27 -11.27 15.17
C GLY A 309 -3.73 -11.01 14.82
N ILE A 310 -4.07 -11.22 13.56
CA ILE A 310 -5.45 -11.13 13.05
C ILE A 310 -5.83 -12.44 12.36
N PRO A 311 -7.13 -12.81 12.35
CA PRO A 311 -7.56 -13.94 11.52
C PRO A 311 -7.29 -13.69 10.04
N GLU A 312 -6.90 -14.71 9.30
CA GLU A 312 -6.79 -14.65 7.84
C GLU A 312 -8.17 -14.39 7.21
N GLU A 313 -8.23 -13.42 6.29
CA GLU A 313 -9.43 -13.12 5.53
C GLU A 313 -9.62 -14.14 4.38
N GLU A 314 -10.81 -14.67 4.18
CA GLU A 314 -11.10 -15.60 3.07
C GLU A 314 -11.01 -14.93 1.71
N LYS A 315 -11.50 -13.70 1.64
CA LYS A 315 -11.45 -12.84 0.46
C LYS A 315 -11.46 -11.37 0.88
N PRO A 316 -10.91 -10.47 0.07
CA PRO A 316 -11.03 -9.03 0.31
C PRO A 316 -12.49 -8.60 0.40
N VAL A 317 -12.80 -7.62 1.27
CA VAL A 317 -14.16 -7.07 1.40
C VAL A 317 -14.62 -6.45 0.08
N PHE A 318 -13.74 -5.74 -0.61
CA PHE A 318 -14.05 -5.12 -1.90
C PHE A 318 -13.32 -5.85 -3.03
N PRO A 319 -14.00 -6.12 -4.16
CA PRO A 319 -13.35 -6.76 -5.31
C PRO A 319 -12.29 -5.86 -5.94
N SER A 320 -11.19 -6.45 -6.39
CA SER A 320 -10.20 -5.77 -7.23
C SER A 320 -10.57 -5.95 -8.69
N VAL A 321 -10.65 -4.85 -9.44
CA VAL A 321 -11.04 -4.89 -10.87
C VAL A 321 -9.96 -5.51 -11.74
N GLY A 322 -8.68 -5.18 -11.51
CA GLY A 322 -7.55 -5.70 -12.30
C GLY A 322 -7.39 -5.07 -13.70
N LEU A 323 -8.22 -4.09 -14.08
CA LEU A 323 -8.12 -3.37 -15.37
C LEU A 323 -7.21 -2.13 -15.25
N SER A 324 -6.35 -1.95 -16.24
CA SER A 324 -5.56 -0.74 -16.42
C SER A 324 -5.96 0.00 -17.68
N PHE A 325 -6.13 1.31 -17.58
CA PHE A 325 -6.57 2.16 -18.69
C PHE A 325 -5.52 3.22 -19.01
N LYS A 326 -5.50 3.65 -20.28
CA LYS A 326 -4.72 4.80 -20.74
C LYS A 326 -5.56 5.69 -21.64
N LYS A 327 -5.15 6.97 -21.71
CA LYS A 327 -5.67 7.92 -22.69
C LYS A 327 -4.71 7.98 -23.88
N ILE A 328 -5.24 8.03 -25.08
CA ILE A 328 -4.45 8.17 -26.33
C ILE A 328 -4.78 9.54 -26.92
N ASN A 329 -3.78 10.32 -27.28
CA ASN A 329 -3.99 11.63 -27.90
C ASN A 329 -4.81 11.50 -29.17
N GLY A 330 -5.87 12.31 -29.30
CA GLY A 330 -6.79 12.28 -30.44
C GLY A 330 -7.92 11.25 -30.32
N LEU A 331 -7.98 10.46 -29.25
CA LEU A 331 -9.07 9.55 -28.94
C LEU A 331 -9.80 10.02 -27.68
N GLU A 332 -11.12 10.20 -27.76
CA GLU A 332 -11.92 10.59 -26.58
C GLU A 332 -12.07 9.47 -25.58
N ASN A 333 -12.17 8.23 -26.06
CA ASN A 333 -12.40 7.05 -25.25
C ASN A 333 -11.13 6.57 -24.55
N LEU A 334 -11.31 5.86 -23.44
CA LEU A 334 -10.25 5.16 -22.73
C LEU A 334 -9.90 3.85 -23.42
N VAL A 335 -8.65 3.44 -23.30
CA VAL A 335 -8.13 2.21 -23.89
C VAL A 335 -7.56 1.30 -22.82
N VAL A 336 -7.86 0.00 -22.88
CA VAL A 336 -7.27 -1.02 -22.03
C VAL A 336 -5.75 -1.07 -22.31
N ASP A 337 -4.94 -0.72 -21.30
CA ASP A 337 -3.48 -0.58 -21.48
C ASP A 337 -2.75 -1.92 -21.54
N LYS A 338 -3.24 -2.91 -20.79
CA LYS A 338 -2.66 -4.25 -20.68
C LYS A 338 -3.78 -5.28 -20.62
N LYS A 339 -3.49 -6.51 -21.09
CA LYS A 339 -4.35 -7.65 -20.78
C LYS A 339 -4.36 -7.87 -19.27
N PRO A 340 -5.54 -8.01 -18.63
CA PRO A 340 -5.63 -8.27 -17.22
C PRO A 340 -4.92 -9.59 -16.84
N VAL A 341 -4.21 -9.58 -15.73
CA VAL A 341 -3.52 -10.77 -15.19
C VAL A 341 -3.92 -11.06 -13.75
N ASP A 342 -4.68 -10.16 -13.14
CA ASP A 342 -5.18 -10.22 -11.77
C ASP A 342 -6.57 -9.58 -11.66
N GLY A 343 -7.17 -9.68 -10.48
CA GLY A 343 -8.51 -9.16 -10.21
C GLY A 343 -9.60 -9.85 -11.01
N VAL A 344 -10.84 -9.38 -10.86
CA VAL A 344 -12.00 -10.01 -11.51
C VAL A 344 -11.98 -9.93 -13.04
N ALA A 345 -11.19 -9.03 -13.62
CA ALA A 345 -11.05 -8.92 -15.07
C ALA A 345 -10.10 -9.97 -15.67
N LYS A 346 -9.33 -10.71 -14.87
CA LYS A 346 -8.40 -11.75 -15.33
C LYS A 346 -9.12 -12.80 -16.17
N ASP A 347 -10.31 -13.22 -15.72
CA ASP A 347 -11.14 -14.20 -16.42
C ASP A 347 -12.11 -13.56 -17.42
N GLY A 348 -12.08 -12.23 -17.54
CA GLY A 348 -12.85 -11.47 -18.52
C GLY A 348 -12.20 -11.52 -19.91
N ASN A 349 -13.02 -11.40 -20.94
CA ASN A 349 -12.55 -11.35 -22.34
C ASN A 349 -12.02 -9.96 -22.72
N PHE A 350 -11.13 -9.37 -21.88
CA PHE A 350 -10.47 -8.09 -22.16
C PHE A 350 -9.13 -8.31 -22.85
N GLU A 351 -8.81 -7.48 -23.82
CA GLU A 351 -7.53 -7.47 -24.50
C GLU A 351 -6.86 -6.09 -24.44
N LYS A 352 -5.54 -6.10 -24.54
CA LYS A 352 -4.80 -4.87 -24.70
C LYS A 352 -5.18 -4.17 -25.99
N GLY A 353 -5.59 -2.91 -25.90
CA GLY A 353 -5.99 -2.11 -27.05
C GLY A 353 -7.49 -1.97 -27.21
N ASP A 354 -8.31 -2.71 -26.44
CA ASP A 354 -9.75 -2.51 -26.41
C ASP A 354 -10.09 -1.05 -26.11
N VAL A 355 -10.85 -0.42 -26.99
CA VAL A 355 -11.35 0.96 -26.81
C VAL A 355 -12.68 0.88 -26.05
N VAL A 356 -12.75 1.41 -24.85
CA VAL A 356 -13.96 1.38 -24.02
C VAL A 356 -14.96 2.42 -24.54
N LEU A 357 -16.00 1.98 -25.21
CA LEU A 357 -17.08 2.83 -25.70
C LEU A 357 -18.05 3.23 -24.59
N SER A 358 -18.43 2.24 -23.76
CA SER A 358 -19.28 2.49 -22.59
C SER A 358 -19.14 1.38 -21.55
N VAL A 359 -19.57 1.67 -20.32
CA VAL A 359 -19.80 0.71 -19.23
C VAL A 359 -21.23 0.93 -18.74
N ASP A 360 -22.06 -0.11 -18.79
CA ASP A 360 -23.51 -0.06 -18.51
C ASP A 360 -24.24 1.08 -19.24
N GLY A 361 -23.85 1.31 -20.51
CA GLY A 361 -24.39 2.36 -21.36
C GLY A 361 -23.85 3.77 -21.11
N LYS A 362 -22.99 3.96 -20.11
CA LYS A 362 -22.37 5.26 -19.79
C LYS A 362 -20.98 5.35 -20.41
N ALA A 363 -20.72 6.41 -21.19
CA ALA A 363 -19.39 6.70 -21.73
C ALA A 363 -18.49 7.35 -20.68
N PHE A 364 -17.20 6.98 -20.73
CA PHE A 364 -16.16 7.52 -19.84
C PHE A 364 -14.97 7.99 -20.69
N ASN A 365 -14.54 9.21 -20.47
CA ASN A 365 -13.35 9.80 -21.11
C ASN A 365 -12.26 10.17 -20.09
N ASP A 366 -12.50 9.93 -18.81
CA ASP A 366 -11.57 10.14 -17.71
C ASP A 366 -11.36 8.85 -16.91
N ILE A 367 -10.07 8.52 -16.64
CA ILE A 367 -9.69 7.28 -15.96
C ILE A 367 -10.19 7.28 -14.50
N ASN A 368 -10.13 8.42 -13.83
CA ASN A 368 -10.55 8.54 -12.45
C ASN A 368 -12.05 8.32 -12.31
N GLU A 369 -12.86 8.94 -13.20
CA GLU A 369 -14.32 8.77 -13.22
C GLU A 369 -14.73 7.30 -13.50
N LEU A 370 -14.05 6.63 -14.43
CA LEU A 370 -14.30 5.21 -14.68
C LEU A 370 -13.94 4.36 -13.46
N ARG A 371 -12.81 4.62 -12.80
CA ARG A 371 -12.41 3.89 -11.60
C ARG A 371 -13.33 4.14 -10.41
N ILE A 372 -13.80 5.38 -10.22
CA ILE A 372 -14.83 5.71 -9.23
C ILE A 372 -16.09 4.89 -9.51
N TYR A 373 -16.52 4.83 -10.77
CA TYR A 373 -17.70 4.05 -11.14
C TYR A 373 -17.52 2.55 -10.82
N LEU A 374 -16.40 1.97 -11.23
CA LEU A 374 -16.11 0.55 -10.99
C LEU A 374 -15.92 0.19 -9.50
N ALA A 375 -15.52 1.14 -8.67
CA ALA A 375 -15.36 0.94 -7.23
C ALA A 375 -16.69 0.81 -6.45
N HIS A 376 -17.82 1.11 -7.08
CA HIS A 376 -19.15 0.92 -6.46
C HIS A 376 -19.68 -0.52 -6.58
N PHE A 377 -19.05 -1.35 -7.41
CA PHE A 377 -19.46 -2.75 -7.57
C PHE A 377 -18.96 -3.59 -6.40
N ASN A 378 -19.84 -4.46 -5.92
CA ASN A 378 -19.56 -5.41 -4.87
C ASN A 378 -19.40 -6.83 -5.45
N TRP A 379 -19.06 -7.78 -4.60
CA TRP A 379 -19.07 -9.18 -4.98
C TRP A 379 -20.48 -9.58 -5.44
N GLU A 380 -20.58 -10.42 -6.47
CA GLU A 380 -21.77 -10.90 -7.19
C GLU A 380 -22.42 -9.90 -8.14
N ASP A 381 -21.91 -8.66 -8.24
CA ASP A 381 -22.36 -7.70 -9.25
C ASP A 381 -21.80 -8.03 -10.65
N GLU A 382 -22.33 -7.36 -11.69
CA GLU A 382 -21.85 -7.45 -13.08
C GLU A 382 -21.84 -6.07 -13.71
N ALA A 383 -20.75 -5.69 -14.37
CA ALA A 383 -20.67 -4.51 -15.23
C ALA A 383 -20.55 -4.92 -16.69
N LYS A 384 -21.29 -4.26 -17.58
CA LYS A 384 -21.33 -4.55 -19.01
C LYS A 384 -20.53 -3.51 -19.78
N PHE A 385 -19.37 -3.93 -20.27
CA PHE A 385 -18.53 -3.12 -21.14
C PHE A 385 -18.94 -3.30 -22.60
N LEU A 386 -19.04 -2.20 -23.34
CA LEU A 386 -19.02 -2.19 -24.79
C LEU A 386 -17.63 -1.70 -25.21
N VAL A 387 -16.88 -2.54 -25.91
CA VAL A 387 -15.54 -2.21 -26.39
C VAL A 387 -15.46 -2.31 -27.90
N LEU A 388 -14.60 -1.49 -28.50
CA LEU A 388 -14.22 -1.61 -29.91
C LEU A 388 -12.89 -2.33 -30.02
N ARG A 389 -12.87 -3.48 -30.71
CA ARG A 389 -11.70 -4.33 -30.98
C ARG A 389 -11.69 -4.69 -32.45
N ASP A 390 -10.58 -4.41 -33.17
CA ASP A 390 -10.43 -4.71 -34.59
C ASP A 390 -11.59 -4.20 -35.47
N ALA A 391 -12.10 -2.99 -35.14
CA ALA A 391 -13.26 -2.33 -35.76
C ALA A 391 -14.62 -3.01 -35.53
N GLU A 392 -14.71 -3.98 -34.61
CA GLU A 392 -15.97 -4.61 -34.19
C GLU A 392 -16.36 -4.20 -32.79
N GLU A 393 -17.65 -3.95 -32.55
CA GLU A 393 -18.18 -3.72 -31.18
C GLU A 393 -18.42 -5.04 -30.50
N ILE A 394 -17.77 -5.22 -29.34
CA ILE A 394 -17.84 -6.43 -28.55
C ILE A 394 -18.39 -6.08 -27.14
N GLN A 395 -19.39 -6.84 -26.71
CA GLN A 395 -19.83 -6.79 -25.31
C GLN A 395 -18.96 -7.70 -24.45
N VAL A 396 -18.38 -7.14 -23.37
CA VAL A 396 -17.60 -7.86 -22.38
C VAL A 396 -18.27 -7.70 -21.02
N ALA A 397 -18.74 -8.80 -20.45
CA ALA A 397 -19.28 -8.80 -19.08
C ALA A 397 -18.14 -8.96 -18.06
N LEU A 398 -18.02 -8.00 -17.17
CA LEU A 398 -17.12 -8.06 -16.02
C LEU A 398 -17.92 -8.54 -14.80
N LYS A 399 -17.73 -9.80 -14.41
CA LYS A 399 -18.41 -10.40 -13.26
C LYS A 399 -17.52 -10.28 -12.03
N PHE A 400 -18.07 -9.72 -10.97
CA PHE A 400 -17.37 -9.53 -9.69
C PHE A 400 -17.50 -10.78 -8.81
N VAL A 401 -17.00 -11.91 -9.30
CA VAL A 401 -17.03 -13.21 -8.58
C VAL A 401 -15.64 -13.51 -8.01
N ALA A 402 -15.60 -14.06 -6.78
CA ALA A 402 -14.35 -14.49 -6.20
C ALA A 402 -13.77 -15.69 -6.97
N GLU A 403 -12.44 -15.71 -7.17
CA GLU A 403 -11.78 -16.89 -7.71
C GLU A 403 -12.12 -18.11 -6.85
N LYS A 404 -12.58 -19.19 -7.47
CA LYS A 404 -12.74 -20.47 -6.76
C LYS A 404 -11.36 -20.97 -6.38
N ASN A 405 -11.13 -21.15 -5.09
CA ASN A 405 -9.90 -21.76 -4.60
C ASN A 405 -9.69 -23.11 -5.31
N GLU A 406 -8.57 -23.29 -6.00
CA GLU A 406 -8.25 -24.57 -6.69
C GLU A 406 -8.20 -25.79 -5.74
N LYS A 407 -8.21 -25.56 -4.42
CA LYS A 407 -8.29 -26.61 -3.38
C LYS A 407 -9.67 -27.27 -3.24
N GLU A 408 -10.72 -26.74 -3.89
CA GLU A 408 -12.08 -27.32 -3.88
C GLU A 408 -12.42 -28.13 -5.15
N LYS A 409 -11.46 -28.52 -5.96
CA LYS A 409 -11.69 -29.53 -7.00
C LYS A 409 -11.73 -30.91 -6.36
N PRO A 410 -12.86 -31.66 -6.55
CA PRO A 410 -13.09 -32.97 -5.97
C PRO A 410 -12.06 -34.00 -6.44
#